data_268885a2590f87b9ac526a1b0511ae8f
#
_entry.id   268885a2590f87b9ac526a1b0511ae8f
#
_cell.length_a   1.000
_cell.length_b   1.000
_cell.length_c   1.000
_cell.angle_alpha   90.00
_cell.angle_beta   90.00
_cell.angle_gamma   90.00
#
_symmetry.space_group_name_H-M   'P 1'
#
loop_
_entity.id
_entity.type
_entity.pdbx_description
1 polymer ?
#
loop_
_entity_poly.entity_id
_entity_poly.type
_entity_poly.pdbx_seq_one_letter_code
_entity_poly.pdbx_strand_id
1 'polypeptide(L)'
;MVNFSSNISSLMAHQNFADANANNIANVNTDGFIPTRTTLNDTSGSVQASFQKADDTGSGLSQTDLNRELTDQVIVQNGHEVQGTAIRTQDEMLGALLDILA
;
A
#
# COMPACT_ATOMS: atom_id res chain seq x y z
N MET A 1 0.14 0.50 23.41
CA MET A 1 -1.33 0.61 23.36
C MET A 1 -1.84 0.14 22.02
N VAL A 2 -2.92 -0.59 22.00
CA VAL A 2 -3.57 -1.04 20.79
C VAL A 2 -4.13 0.16 20.02
N ASN A 3 -3.79 0.31 18.75
CA ASN A 3 -4.23 1.44 17.94
C ASN A 3 -4.77 0.99 16.59
N PHE A 4 -6.07 0.70 16.56
CA PHE A 4 -6.75 0.30 15.32
C PHE A 4 -6.72 1.39 14.26
N SER A 5 -6.83 2.64 14.67
CA SER A 5 -6.85 3.77 13.74
C SER A 5 -5.56 3.85 12.92
N SER A 6 -4.41 3.68 13.57
CA SER A 6 -3.12 3.69 12.90
C SER A 6 -2.98 2.50 11.93
N ASN A 7 -3.43 1.31 12.34
CA ASN A 7 -3.38 0.13 11.49
C ASN A 7 -4.32 0.23 10.30
N ILE A 8 -5.49 0.81 10.48
CA ILE A 8 -6.44 1.04 9.40
C ILE A 8 -5.87 2.05 8.41
N SER A 9 -5.25 3.13 8.89
CA SER A 9 -4.56 4.10 8.01
C SER A 9 -3.46 3.44 7.19
N SER A 10 -2.66 2.58 7.81
CA SER A 10 -1.63 1.80 7.12
C SER A 10 -2.23 0.89 6.06
N LEU A 11 -3.32 0.22 6.39
CA LEU A 11 -4.01 -0.67 5.45
C LEU A 11 -4.54 0.10 4.25
N MET A 12 -5.13 1.27 4.48
CA MET A 12 -5.62 2.14 3.41
C MET A 12 -4.48 2.66 2.55
N ALA A 13 -3.34 3.02 3.14
CA ALA A 13 -2.17 3.46 2.41
C ALA A 13 -1.64 2.35 1.50
N HIS A 14 -1.60 1.12 1.98
CA HIS A 14 -1.20 -0.03 1.18
C HIS A 14 -2.22 -0.32 0.07
N GLN A 15 -3.51 -0.13 0.33
CA GLN A 15 -4.55 -0.27 -0.69
C GLN A 15 -4.37 0.76 -1.80
N ASN A 16 -4.07 2.00 -1.45
CA ASN A 16 -3.81 3.06 -2.43
C ASN A 16 -2.57 2.74 -3.26
N PHE A 17 -1.55 2.18 -2.63
CA PHE A 17 -0.35 1.71 -3.34
C PHE A 17 -0.72 0.60 -4.33
N ALA A 18 -1.53 -0.36 -3.89
CA ALA A 18 -1.99 -1.45 -4.73
C ALA A 18 -2.76 -0.93 -5.96
N ASP A 19 -3.60 0.07 -5.77
CA ASP A 19 -4.38 0.67 -6.86
C ASP A 19 -3.47 1.34 -7.89
N ALA A 20 -2.47 2.10 -7.44
CA ALA A 20 -1.49 2.73 -8.32
C ALA A 20 -0.66 1.68 -9.06
N ASN A 21 -0.23 0.65 -8.36
CA ASN A 21 0.52 -0.46 -8.93
C ASN A 21 -0.29 -1.19 -10.02
N ALA A 22 -1.55 -1.50 -9.73
CA ALA A 22 -2.43 -2.16 -10.69
C ALA A 22 -2.67 -1.28 -11.93
N ASN A 23 -2.83 0.02 -11.75
CA ASN A 23 -2.99 0.96 -12.85
C ASN A 23 -1.74 0.98 -13.73
N ASN A 24 -0.55 1.00 -13.14
CA ASN A 24 0.71 0.98 -13.87
C ASN A 24 0.86 -0.30 -14.68
N ILE A 25 0.54 -1.45 -14.09
CA ILE A 25 0.59 -2.74 -14.78
C ILE A 25 -0.41 -2.79 -15.93
N ALA A 26 -1.64 -2.32 -15.69
CA ALA A 26 -2.68 -2.31 -16.70
C ALA A 26 -2.28 -1.47 -17.93
N ASN A 27 -1.42 -0.48 -17.75
CA ASN A 27 -0.98 0.42 -18.81
C ASN A 27 0.43 0.13 -19.31
N VAL A 28 0.97 -1.07 -19.04
CA VAL A 28 2.34 -1.42 -19.46
C VAL A 28 2.52 -1.36 -20.98
N ASN A 29 1.43 -1.52 -21.74
CA ASN A 29 1.45 -1.45 -23.20
C ASN A 29 0.74 -0.21 -23.75
N THR A 30 0.38 0.76 -22.89
CA THR A 30 -0.30 1.97 -23.33
C THR A 30 0.74 2.99 -23.75
N ASP A 31 0.73 3.37 -25.03
CA ASP A 31 1.68 4.34 -25.57
C ASP A 31 1.55 5.69 -24.85
N GLY A 32 2.69 6.28 -24.54
CA GLY A 32 2.76 7.59 -23.88
C GLY A 32 2.41 7.56 -22.39
N PHE A 33 2.14 6.38 -21.82
CA PHE A 33 1.78 6.29 -20.41
C PHE A 33 2.99 6.54 -19.50
N ILE A 34 2.81 7.39 -18.50
CA ILE A 34 3.80 7.67 -17.47
C ILE A 34 3.28 7.10 -16.15
N PRO A 35 3.99 6.14 -15.53
CA PRO A 35 3.49 5.49 -14.33
C PRO A 35 3.47 6.44 -13.13
N THR A 36 2.59 6.13 -12.18
CA THR A 36 2.54 6.82 -10.89
C THR A 36 3.44 6.07 -9.92
N ARG A 37 4.34 6.78 -9.27
CA ARG A 37 5.18 6.23 -8.22
C ARG A 37 4.55 6.53 -6.88
N THR A 38 4.53 5.53 -6.01
CA THR A 38 3.97 5.63 -4.67
C THR A 38 5.08 5.53 -3.66
N THR A 39 5.06 6.43 -2.68
CA THR A 39 5.96 6.39 -1.52
C THR A 39 5.10 6.29 -0.27
N LEU A 40 5.46 5.36 0.61
CA LEU A 40 4.81 5.23 1.92
C LEU A 40 5.64 6.01 2.93
N ASN A 41 4.97 6.94 3.61
CA ASN A 41 5.61 7.80 4.61
C ASN A 41 4.98 7.56 5.97
N ASP A 42 5.82 7.46 7.01
CA ASP A 42 5.36 7.38 8.38
C ASP A 42 5.28 8.80 8.94
N THR A 43 4.07 9.22 9.27
CA THR A 43 3.81 10.56 9.78
C THR A 43 2.97 10.46 11.06
N SER A 44 3.54 10.89 12.18
CA SER A 44 2.83 10.95 13.47
C SER A 44 2.19 9.61 13.87
N GLY A 45 2.88 8.50 13.61
CA GLY A 45 2.41 7.16 14.00
C GLY A 45 1.43 6.53 13.02
N SER A 46 1.19 7.14 11.87
CA SER A 46 0.39 6.53 10.81
C SER A 46 1.16 6.51 9.49
N VAL A 47 0.85 5.54 8.64
CA VAL A 47 1.47 5.43 7.32
C VAL A 47 0.55 6.09 6.30
N GLN A 48 1.11 6.95 5.48
CA GLN A 48 0.38 7.63 4.41
C GLN A 48 1.06 7.39 3.08
N ALA A 49 0.25 7.25 2.03
CA ALA A 49 0.75 7.09 0.68
C ALA A 49 0.85 8.46 0.00
N SER A 50 1.98 8.71 -0.64
CA SER A 50 2.20 9.87 -1.49
C SER A 50 2.36 9.41 -2.93
N PHE A 51 1.75 10.13 -3.86
CA PHE A 51 1.76 9.79 -5.28
C PHE A 51 2.46 10.85 -6.09
N GLN A 52 3.28 10.43 -7.02
CA GLN A 52 3.99 11.31 -7.92
C GLN A 52 4.17 10.62 -9.26
N LYS A 53 3.98 11.34 -10.35
CA LYS A 53 4.29 10.80 -11.68
C LYS A 53 5.80 10.59 -11.81
N ALA A 54 6.18 9.48 -12.45
CA ALA A 54 7.57 9.23 -12.77
C ALA A 54 8.07 10.30 -13.76
N ASP A 55 9.41 10.42 -13.87
CA ASP A 55 10.00 11.34 -14.84
C ASP A 55 9.66 10.91 -16.25
N ASP A 56 9.25 11.87 -17.06
CA ASP A 56 8.96 11.63 -18.47
C ASP A 56 10.27 11.55 -19.25
N THR A 57 10.57 10.37 -19.80
CA THR A 57 11.77 10.15 -20.60
C THR A 57 11.60 10.56 -22.06
N GLY A 58 10.39 11.00 -22.45
CA GLY A 58 10.09 11.35 -23.83
C GLY A 58 9.80 10.16 -24.73
N SER A 59 9.74 8.96 -24.19
CA SER A 59 9.41 7.76 -24.96
C SER A 59 7.95 7.79 -25.40
N GLY A 60 7.69 7.40 -26.64
CA GLY A 60 6.32 7.21 -27.14
C GLY A 60 5.67 5.93 -26.66
N LEU A 61 6.43 5.01 -26.08
CA LEU A 61 5.91 3.78 -25.49
C LEU A 61 5.57 3.98 -24.03
N SER A 62 4.93 3.00 -23.42
CA SER A 62 4.68 3.03 -21.98
C SER A 62 6.00 3.03 -21.21
N GLN A 63 6.10 3.90 -20.21
CA GLN A 63 7.28 4.00 -19.37
C GLN A 63 7.16 3.18 -18.10
N THR A 64 6.13 2.32 -17.99
CA THR A 64 5.96 1.40 -16.87
C THR A 64 7.08 0.37 -16.88
N ASP A 65 7.79 0.24 -15.77
CA ASP A 65 8.80 -0.80 -15.55
C ASP A 65 8.14 -1.99 -14.87
N LEU A 66 7.85 -3.02 -15.65
CA LEU A 66 7.15 -4.20 -15.15
C LEU A 66 7.91 -4.90 -14.03
N ASN A 67 9.24 -4.94 -14.10
CA ASN A 67 10.05 -5.54 -13.03
C ASN A 67 9.85 -4.81 -11.71
N ARG A 68 9.85 -3.48 -11.76
CA ARG A 68 9.60 -2.65 -10.58
C ARG A 68 8.18 -2.85 -10.05
N GLU A 69 7.19 -2.87 -10.95
CA GLU A 69 5.79 -3.02 -10.56
C GLU A 69 5.51 -4.39 -9.92
N LEU A 70 6.11 -5.45 -10.44
CA LEU A 70 5.98 -6.78 -9.85
C LEU A 70 6.64 -6.85 -8.47
N THR A 71 7.79 -6.20 -8.29
CA THR A 71 8.45 -6.10 -6.99
C THR A 71 7.58 -5.32 -6.00
N ASP A 72 7.01 -4.20 -6.45
CA ASP A 72 6.12 -3.39 -5.64
C ASP A 72 4.86 -4.17 -5.25
N GLN A 73 4.34 -5.00 -6.14
CA GLN A 73 3.19 -5.84 -5.85
C GLN A 73 3.46 -6.82 -4.71
N VAL A 74 4.65 -7.40 -4.66
CA VAL A 74 5.06 -8.28 -3.55
C VAL A 74 5.12 -7.49 -2.25
N ILE A 75 5.68 -6.28 -2.28
CA ILE A 75 5.76 -5.41 -1.10
C ILE A 75 4.36 -5.06 -0.60
N VAL A 76 3.45 -4.70 -1.50
CA VAL A 76 2.06 -4.37 -1.15
C VAL A 76 1.36 -5.57 -0.53
N GLN A 77 1.52 -6.75 -1.14
CA GLN A 77 0.89 -7.97 -0.64
C GLN A 77 1.37 -8.30 0.77
N ASN A 78 2.68 -8.25 0.99
CA ASN A 78 3.25 -8.50 2.31
C ASN A 78 2.78 -7.46 3.33
N GLY A 79 2.70 -6.20 2.93
CA GLY A 79 2.19 -5.13 3.79
C GLY A 79 0.75 -5.36 4.22
N HIS A 80 -0.12 -5.79 3.30
CA HIS A 80 -1.51 -6.13 3.60
C HIS A 80 -1.61 -7.30 4.59
N GLU A 81 -0.82 -8.35 4.38
CA GLU A 81 -0.83 -9.52 5.26
C GLU A 81 -0.40 -9.14 6.67
N VAL A 82 0.66 -8.36 6.81
CA VAL A 82 1.16 -7.92 8.11
C VAL A 82 0.11 -7.05 8.82
N GLN A 83 -0.49 -6.10 8.11
CA GLN A 83 -1.51 -5.22 8.71
C GLN A 83 -2.77 -6.00 9.08
N GLY A 84 -3.19 -6.94 8.25
CA GLY A 84 -4.33 -7.80 8.55
C GLY A 84 -4.09 -8.64 9.79
N THR A 85 -2.89 -9.21 9.93
CA THR A 85 -2.50 -9.98 11.11
C THR A 85 -2.46 -9.10 12.36
N ALA A 86 -1.92 -7.89 12.26
CA ALA A 86 -1.86 -6.94 13.38
C ALA A 86 -3.27 -6.58 13.87
N ILE A 87 -4.19 -6.29 12.95
CA ILE A 87 -5.57 -5.95 13.29
C ILE A 87 -6.26 -7.14 13.96
N ARG A 88 -6.07 -8.34 13.45
CA ARG A 88 -6.63 -9.56 14.04
C ARG A 88 -6.10 -9.77 15.46
N THR A 89 -4.81 -9.62 15.66
CA THR A 89 -4.19 -9.76 16.97
C THR A 89 -4.75 -8.75 17.97
N GLN A 90 -4.93 -7.51 17.55
CA GLN A 90 -5.53 -6.47 18.38
C GLN A 90 -6.98 -6.81 18.74
N ASP A 91 -7.74 -7.32 17.80
CA ASP A 91 -9.12 -7.73 18.01
C ASP A 91 -9.21 -8.90 19.02
N GLU A 92 -8.34 -9.88 18.89
CA GLU A 92 -8.26 -11.01 19.81
C GLU A 92 -7.86 -10.55 21.22
N MET A 93 -6.90 -9.64 21.33
CA MET A 93 -6.49 -9.08 22.62
C MET A 93 -7.62 -8.30 23.29
N LEU A 94 -8.35 -7.53 22.52
CA LEU A 94 -9.51 -6.81 23.03
C LEU A 94 -10.62 -7.75 23.48
N GLY A 95 -10.89 -8.82 22.71
CA GLY A 95 -11.85 -9.83 23.06
C GLY A 95 -11.48 -10.54 24.36
N ALA A 96 -10.21 -10.91 24.54
CA ALA A 96 -9.73 -11.54 25.76
C ALA A 96 -9.86 -10.60 26.97
N LEU A 97 -9.58 -9.31 26.77
CA LEU A 97 -9.73 -8.32 27.83
C LEU A 97 -11.19 -8.16 28.25
N LEU A 98 -12.11 -8.15 27.29
CA LEU A 98 -13.53 -8.06 27.58
C LEU A 98 -14.03 -9.30 28.34
N ASP A 99 -13.53 -10.49 28.00
CA ASP A 99 -13.85 -11.72 28.72
C ASP A 99 -13.41 -11.67 30.19
N ILE A 100 -12.25 -11.07 30.46
CA ILE A 100 -11.76 -10.91 31.82
C ILE A 100 -12.63 -9.93 32.61
N LEU A 101 -13.14 -8.91 31.96
CA LEU A 101 -13.96 -7.88 32.60
C LEU A 101 -15.43 -8.27 32.74
N ALA A 102 -15.86 -9.26 32.00
CA ALA A 102 -17.27 -9.73 32.05
C ALA A 102 -17.48 -10.76 33.21
#